data_6cfbfd14f3e99262a1680f6a34b19ba4
#
_entry.id   6cfbfd14f3e99262a1680f6a34b19ba4
#
_cell.length_a   1.000
_cell.length_b   1.000
_cell.length_c   1.000
_cell.angle_alpha   90.00
_cell.angle_beta   90.00
_cell.angle_gamma   90.00
#
_symmetry.space_group_name_H-M   'P 1'
#
loop_
_entity.id
_entity.type
_entity.pdbx_description
1 polymer ?
#
loop_
_entity_poly.entity_id
_entity_poly.type
_entity_poly.pdbx_seq_one_letter_code
_entity_poly.pdbx_strand_id
1 'polypeptide(L)'
;MSDHPNSLEKMLAIWNAKTSEDIERLTGEALETNVYFVDPNYNILGRSAFIDMVHAVQAKIPGAKYSHVGKIDSHHNHHRYHWAIHMGDTQIMAGFDVTETNDSGKVVKITGFFGELN
;
A
#
# COMPACT_ATOMS: atom_id res chain seq x y z
N MET A 1 -8.42 -16.08 13.75
CA MET A 1 -8.64 -15.26 12.56
C MET A 1 -8.24 -13.83 12.87
N SER A 2 -7.35 -13.28 12.11
CA SER A 2 -6.96 -11.90 12.35
C SER A 2 -7.84 -10.98 11.51
N ASP A 3 -8.55 -10.09 12.20
CA ASP A 3 -9.33 -9.07 11.54
C ASP A 3 -8.44 -7.85 11.32
N HIS A 4 -8.40 -7.39 10.11
CA HIS A 4 -7.67 -6.17 9.79
C HIS A 4 -8.64 -5.08 9.33
N PRO A 5 -8.30 -3.81 9.51
CA PRO A 5 -9.15 -2.72 9.04
C PRO A 5 -9.34 -2.76 7.53
N ASN A 6 -10.52 -2.37 7.07
CA ASN A 6 -10.82 -2.31 5.64
C ASN A 6 -9.91 -1.33 4.89
N SER A 7 -9.28 -0.40 5.61
CA SER A 7 -8.32 0.54 5.03
C SER A 7 -7.15 -0.16 4.32
N LEU A 8 -6.76 -1.36 4.76
CA LEU A 8 -5.68 -2.10 4.11
C LEU A 8 -6.10 -2.57 2.70
N GLU A 9 -7.35 -3.00 2.55
CA GLU A 9 -7.88 -3.37 1.23
C GLU A 9 -8.04 -2.15 0.33
N LYS A 10 -8.48 -1.04 0.90
CA LYS A 10 -8.57 0.22 0.16
C LYS A 10 -7.21 0.74 -0.26
N MET A 11 -6.21 0.59 0.60
CA MET A 11 -4.83 0.97 0.26
C MET A 11 -4.30 0.15 -0.91
N LEU A 12 -4.55 -1.15 -0.91
CA LEU A 12 -4.19 -1.98 -2.06
C LEU A 12 -4.92 -1.50 -3.32
N ALA A 13 -6.19 -1.15 -3.19
CA ALA A 13 -6.99 -0.66 -4.31
C ALA A 13 -6.45 0.66 -4.89
N ILE A 14 -5.80 1.50 -4.07
CA ILE A 14 -5.17 2.74 -4.56
C ILE A 14 -4.15 2.40 -5.66
N TRP A 15 -3.31 1.41 -5.40
CA TRP A 15 -2.27 1.01 -6.36
C TRP A 15 -2.84 0.43 -7.65
N ASN A 16 -4.05 -0.11 -7.59
CA ASN A 16 -4.74 -0.70 -8.75
C ASN A 16 -5.71 0.26 -9.41
N ALA A 17 -5.93 1.44 -8.85
CA ALA A 17 -6.89 2.41 -9.37
C ALA A 17 -6.41 2.97 -10.72
N LYS A 18 -7.35 3.21 -11.61
CA LYS A 18 -7.05 3.63 -12.99
C LYS A 18 -7.28 5.10 -13.26
N THR A 19 -7.94 5.81 -12.33
CA THR A 19 -8.23 7.23 -12.50
C THR A 19 -7.71 8.02 -11.31
N SER A 20 -7.37 9.29 -11.56
CA SER A 20 -6.94 10.20 -10.49
C SER A 20 -8.04 10.37 -9.44
N GLU A 21 -9.30 10.39 -9.88
CA GLU A 21 -10.43 10.53 -8.96
C GLU A 21 -10.51 9.37 -7.97
N ASP A 22 -10.34 8.13 -8.44
CA ASP A 22 -10.35 6.96 -7.59
C ASP A 22 -9.17 6.93 -6.64
N ILE A 23 -7.98 7.32 -7.13
CA ILE A 23 -6.78 7.40 -6.30
C ILE A 23 -7.01 8.38 -5.15
N GLU A 24 -7.51 9.57 -5.45
CA GLU A 24 -7.77 10.59 -4.42
C GLU A 24 -8.84 10.15 -3.42
N ARG A 25 -9.93 9.56 -3.91
CA ARG A 25 -11.02 9.11 -3.06
C ARG A 25 -10.56 8.00 -2.11
N LEU A 26 -9.91 6.99 -2.64
CA LEU A 26 -9.42 5.86 -1.84
C LEU A 26 -8.37 6.30 -0.84
N THR A 27 -7.47 7.19 -1.24
CA THR A 27 -6.44 7.74 -0.36
C THR A 27 -7.09 8.47 0.82
N GLY A 28 -8.10 9.28 0.56
CA GLY A 28 -8.82 9.98 1.62
C GLY A 28 -9.57 9.04 2.57
N GLU A 29 -10.05 7.90 2.06
CA GLU A 29 -10.76 6.93 2.88
C GLU A 29 -9.82 6.04 3.70
N ALA A 30 -8.66 5.72 3.17
CA ALA A 30 -7.76 4.73 3.76
C ALA A 30 -6.66 5.33 4.63
N LEU A 31 -6.14 6.51 4.28
CA LEU A 31 -4.92 7.06 4.86
C LEU A 31 -5.20 8.32 5.67
N GLU A 32 -4.47 8.48 6.78
CA GLU A 32 -4.48 9.73 7.54
C GLU A 32 -3.81 10.85 6.74
N THR A 33 -4.18 12.09 7.06
CA THR A 33 -3.65 13.28 6.37
C THR A 33 -2.12 13.30 6.37
N ASN A 34 -1.52 12.91 7.51
CA ASN A 34 -0.07 12.94 7.71
C ASN A 34 0.56 11.55 7.59
N VAL A 35 -0.01 10.68 6.77
CA VAL A 35 0.50 9.33 6.58
C VAL A 35 1.99 9.37 6.22
N TYR A 36 2.78 8.48 6.85
CA TYR A 36 4.20 8.35 6.58
C TYR A 36 4.45 7.04 5.83
N PHE A 37 5.04 7.14 4.66
CA PHE A 37 5.38 5.98 3.82
C PHE A 37 6.89 5.94 3.60
N VAL A 38 7.49 4.79 3.88
CA VAL A 38 8.91 4.58 3.63
C VAL A 38 9.14 3.20 3.03
N ASP A 39 9.89 3.15 1.95
CA ASP A 39 10.36 1.91 1.35
C ASP A 39 11.74 2.18 0.74
N PRO A 40 12.38 1.21 0.06
CA PRO A 40 13.72 1.44 -0.48
C PRO A 40 13.85 2.61 -1.46
N ASN A 41 12.75 3.00 -2.13
CA ASN A 41 12.76 4.07 -3.14
C ASN A 41 12.17 5.39 -2.65
N TYR A 42 11.36 5.38 -1.59
CA TYR A 42 10.61 6.55 -1.16
C TYR A 42 10.66 6.73 0.34
N ASN A 43 10.62 7.96 0.77
CA ASN A 43 10.49 8.35 2.17
C ASN A 43 9.70 9.65 2.16
N ILE A 44 8.37 9.54 2.31
CA ILE A 44 7.46 10.66 2.08
C ILE A 44 6.48 10.80 3.23
N LEU A 45 5.97 12.01 3.40
CA LEU A 45 5.00 12.35 4.42
C LEU A 45 3.80 13.06 3.78
N GLY A 46 2.60 12.60 4.13
CA GLY A 46 1.35 13.23 3.73
C GLY A 46 0.68 12.57 2.55
N ARG A 47 -0.65 12.73 2.48
CA ARG A 47 -1.47 12.14 1.41
C ARG A 47 -1.11 12.68 0.03
N SER A 48 -0.82 13.96 -0.06
CA SER A 48 -0.48 14.57 -1.36
C SER A 48 0.78 13.93 -1.95
N ALA A 49 1.82 13.77 -1.12
CA ALA A 49 3.05 13.10 -1.56
C ALA A 49 2.80 11.63 -1.92
N PHE A 50 1.93 10.96 -1.18
CA PHE A 50 1.56 9.58 -1.47
C PHE A 50 0.88 9.47 -2.84
N ILE A 51 -0.07 10.35 -3.13
CA ILE A 51 -0.76 10.37 -4.43
C ILE A 51 0.24 10.60 -5.56
N ASP A 52 1.15 11.55 -5.39
CA ASP A 52 2.18 11.82 -6.41
C ASP A 52 3.06 10.59 -6.65
N MET A 53 3.42 9.87 -5.58
CA MET A 53 4.19 8.65 -5.67
C MET A 53 3.43 7.58 -6.47
N VAL A 54 2.15 7.39 -6.18
CA VAL A 54 1.33 6.39 -6.90
C VAL A 54 1.31 6.70 -8.39
N HIS A 55 1.10 7.97 -8.76
CA HIS A 55 1.11 8.37 -10.18
C HIS A 55 2.47 8.09 -10.82
N ALA A 56 3.56 8.40 -10.13
CA ALA A 56 4.90 8.19 -10.67
C ALA A 56 5.19 6.70 -10.88
N VAL A 57 4.82 5.86 -9.93
CA VAL A 57 5.03 4.42 -10.03
C VAL A 57 4.17 3.83 -11.14
N GLN A 58 2.90 4.22 -11.23
CA GLN A 58 2.01 3.73 -12.28
C GLN A 58 2.50 4.13 -13.68
N ALA A 59 3.14 5.28 -13.80
CA ALA A 59 3.70 5.72 -15.07
C ALA A 59 4.90 4.87 -15.49
N LYS A 60 5.64 4.33 -14.53
CA LYS A 60 6.80 3.48 -14.81
C LYS A 60 6.41 2.05 -15.17
N ILE A 61 5.33 1.54 -14.60
CA ILE A 61 4.86 0.17 -14.82
C ILE A 61 3.36 0.16 -15.15
N PRO A 62 2.98 0.75 -16.29
CA PRO A 62 1.56 0.87 -16.64
C PRO A 62 0.92 -0.52 -16.80
N GLY A 63 -0.27 -0.66 -16.27
CA GLY A 63 -1.01 -1.93 -16.34
C GLY A 63 -0.61 -2.96 -15.28
N ALA A 64 0.32 -2.63 -14.39
CA ALA A 64 0.72 -3.55 -13.33
C ALA A 64 -0.43 -3.77 -12.35
N LYS A 65 -0.53 -5.01 -11.84
CA LYS A 65 -1.50 -5.38 -10.83
C LYS A 65 -0.83 -5.68 -9.50
N TYR A 66 -1.36 -5.11 -8.45
CA TYR A 66 -0.89 -5.30 -7.08
C TYR A 66 -1.82 -6.24 -6.35
N SER A 67 -1.27 -7.18 -5.59
CA SER A 67 -2.08 -8.12 -4.81
C SER A 67 -1.40 -8.43 -3.49
N HIS A 68 -2.21 -8.78 -2.48
CA HIS A 68 -1.69 -9.37 -1.25
C HIS A 68 -1.41 -10.84 -1.50
N VAL A 69 -0.33 -11.36 -0.90
CA VAL A 69 0.05 -12.77 -1.01
C VAL A 69 -0.08 -13.38 0.37
N GLY A 70 -0.99 -14.35 0.50
CA GLY A 70 -1.23 -14.96 1.79
C GLY A 70 -2.13 -14.09 2.68
N LYS A 71 -2.02 -14.31 3.96
CA LYS A 71 -2.86 -13.63 4.94
C LYS A 71 -2.21 -12.38 5.51
N ILE A 72 -3.03 -11.47 5.99
CA ILE A 72 -2.58 -10.33 6.76
C ILE A 72 -2.53 -10.77 8.22
N ASP A 73 -1.38 -10.54 8.85
CA ASP A 73 -1.17 -10.85 10.27
C ASP A 73 -1.23 -9.55 11.06
N SER A 74 -2.06 -9.52 12.08
CA SER A 74 -2.33 -8.28 12.83
C SER A 74 -2.28 -8.51 14.32
N HIS A 75 -1.72 -7.55 15.04
CA HIS A 75 -1.88 -7.44 16.48
C HIS A 75 -1.89 -5.95 16.84
N HIS A 76 -2.71 -5.57 17.83
CA HIS A 76 -2.86 -4.16 18.19
C HIS A 76 -3.19 -3.35 16.93
N ASN A 77 -2.47 -2.26 16.68
CA ASN A 77 -2.65 -1.46 15.48
C ASN A 77 -1.57 -1.71 14.42
N HIS A 78 -0.90 -2.87 14.51
CA HIS A 78 0.16 -3.24 13.58
C HIS A 78 -0.31 -4.37 12.68
N HIS A 79 0.04 -4.30 11.39
CA HIS A 79 -0.36 -5.26 10.37
C HIS A 79 0.81 -5.55 9.46
N ARG A 80 1.07 -6.82 9.18
CA ARG A 80 2.10 -7.19 8.21
C ARG A 80 1.52 -8.12 7.16
N TYR A 81 2.02 -7.98 5.94
CA TYR A 81 1.56 -8.80 4.84
C TYR A 81 2.57 -8.77 3.69
N HIS A 82 2.56 -9.84 2.90
CA HIS A 82 3.33 -9.89 1.67
C HIS A 82 2.49 -9.36 0.52
N TRP A 83 3.18 -8.81 -0.47
CA TRP A 83 2.53 -8.31 -1.68
C TRP A 83 3.35 -8.70 -2.91
N ALA A 84 2.69 -8.72 -4.06
CA ALA A 84 3.34 -8.97 -5.33
C ALA A 84 2.76 -8.05 -6.40
N ILE A 85 3.58 -7.75 -7.39
CA ILE A 85 3.19 -6.95 -8.55
C ILE A 85 3.34 -7.83 -9.78
N HIS A 86 2.30 -7.86 -10.61
CA HIS A 86 2.28 -8.65 -11.84
C HIS A 86 2.05 -7.77 -13.05
N MET A 87 2.72 -8.12 -14.16
CA MET A 87 2.42 -7.60 -15.49
C MET A 87 1.92 -8.78 -16.31
N GLY A 88 0.59 -8.84 -16.54
CA GLY A 88 -0.01 -10.04 -17.11
C GLY A 88 0.22 -11.23 -16.18
N ASP A 89 0.80 -12.30 -16.69
CA ASP A 89 1.06 -13.50 -15.91
C ASP A 89 2.43 -13.51 -15.24
N THR A 90 3.23 -12.45 -15.43
CA THR A 90 4.60 -12.40 -14.92
C THR A 90 4.67 -11.59 -13.64
N GLN A 91 5.19 -12.21 -12.57
CA GLN A 91 5.50 -11.49 -11.35
C GLN A 91 6.78 -10.70 -11.55
N ILE A 92 6.71 -9.37 -11.45
CA ILE A 92 7.86 -8.50 -11.67
C ILE A 92 8.49 -8.02 -10.37
N MET A 93 7.76 -8.11 -9.26
CA MET A 93 8.28 -7.66 -7.97
C MET A 93 7.47 -8.27 -6.84
N ALA A 94 8.11 -8.46 -5.70
CA ALA A 94 7.45 -8.88 -4.47
C ALA A 94 8.11 -8.19 -3.28
N GLY A 95 7.41 -8.16 -2.16
CA GLY A 95 7.95 -7.59 -0.93
C GLY A 95 6.98 -7.80 0.22
N PHE A 96 7.20 -7.06 1.31
CA PHE A 96 6.23 -7.05 2.39
C PHE A 96 6.20 -5.68 3.05
N ASP A 97 5.08 -5.40 3.69
CA ASP A 97 4.85 -4.16 4.41
C ASP A 97 4.52 -4.44 5.86
N VAL A 98 4.93 -3.50 6.73
CA VAL A 98 4.39 -3.37 8.07
C VAL A 98 3.62 -2.05 8.10
N THR A 99 2.35 -2.13 8.45
CA THR A 99 1.44 -0.98 8.41
C THR A 99 0.88 -0.72 9.80
N GLU A 100 0.76 0.54 10.17
CA GLU A 100 0.14 0.95 11.43
C GLU A 100 -1.11 1.76 11.15
N THR A 101 -2.15 1.52 11.95
CA THR A 101 -3.42 2.23 11.83
C THR A 101 -3.74 3.00 13.11
N ASN A 102 -4.63 3.99 13.02
CA ASN A 102 -5.10 4.74 14.19
C ASN A 102 -6.42 4.14 14.70
N ASP A 103 -7.00 4.77 15.72
CA ASP A 103 -8.24 4.28 16.33
C ASP A 103 -9.44 4.32 15.37
N SER A 104 -9.37 5.14 14.34
CA SER A 104 -10.40 5.20 13.29
C SER A 104 -10.18 4.14 12.21
N GLY A 105 -9.11 3.36 12.30
CA GLY A 105 -8.78 2.35 11.31
C GLY A 105 -8.07 2.89 10.07
N LYS A 106 -7.70 4.17 10.07
CA LYS A 106 -6.95 4.73 8.94
C LYS A 106 -5.46 4.47 9.11
N VAL A 107 -4.78 4.29 7.99
CA VAL A 107 -3.34 4.01 7.95
C VAL A 107 -2.57 5.28 8.29
N VAL A 108 -1.65 5.18 9.25
CA VAL A 108 -0.79 6.30 9.65
C VAL A 108 0.66 6.09 9.23
N LYS A 109 1.09 4.84 9.04
CA LYS A 109 2.48 4.56 8.67
C LYS A 109 2.56 3.26 7.89
N ILE A 110 3.37 3.27 6.84
CA ILE A 110 3.66 2.09 6.03
C ILE A 110 5.17 1.97 5.90
N THR A 111 5.72 0.82 6.29
CA THR A 111 7.13 0.51 6.11
C THR A 111 7.23 -0.67 5.17
N GLY A 112 7.82 -0.45 4.00
CA GLY A 112 7.90 -1.47 2.95
C GLY A 112 9.31 -1.96 2.71
N PHE A 113 9.42 -3.23 2.34
CA PHE A 113 10.66 -3.88 1.98
C PHE A 113 10.46 -4.64 0.68
N PHE A 114 11.51 -4.71 -0.14
CA PHE A 114 11.45 -5.41 -1.42
C PHE A 114 12.21 -6.72 -1.36
N GLY A 115 11.66 -7.72 -2.05
CA GLY A 115 12.33 -9.00 -2.23
C GLY A 115 12.28 -9.90 -1.01
N GLU A 116 13.15 -10.89 -1.01
CA GLU A 116 13.26 -11.86 0.06
C GLU A 116 14.54 -11.66 0.85
N LEU A 117 14.50 -12.06 2.10
CA LEU A 117 15.72 -12.10 2.91
C LEU A 117 16.58 -13.30 2.50
N ASN A 118 17.84 -13.02 2.30
CA ASN A 118 18.81 -14.06 1.95
C ASN A 118 19.71 -14.39 3.12
#